data_58ffb8bc031f0c53143896424e294370
#
_entry.id   58ffb8bc031f0c53143896424e294370
#
_cell.length_a   1.000
_cell.length_b   1.000
_cell.length_c   1.000
_cell.angle_alpha   90.00
_cell.angle_beta   90.00
_cell.angle_gamma   90.00
#
_symmetry.space_group_name_H-M   'P 1'
#
loop_
_entity.id
_entity.type
_entity.pdbx_description
1 polymer ?
#
loop_
_entity_poly.entity_id
_entity_poly.type
_entity_poly.pdbx_seq_one_letter_code
_entity_poly.pdbx_strand_id
1 'polypeptide(L)'
;MEKYDWSRLTHLQVGRFAEYFVKMEFTLYGFDVYQAEVDDKGIDFVIRKGRDRYFDIQVKSIRGLNYVFFPKRCFELRENLLAAVVVFMPVQMPEVFLPSLAWQNPNALFVSRDYGLPTQKSKPEWGLNLSQRNYELLAEYRFERRVRLCSVNTSKSDGLIEI
;
A
#
# COMPACT_ATOMS: atom_id res chain seq x y z
N MET A 1 -7.48 -8.36 29.20
CA MET A 1 -7.81 -7.73 27.89
C MET A 1 -6.56 -7.82 27.02
N GLU A 2 -6.61 -8.52 25.90
CA GLU A 2 -5.46 -8.67 25.00
C GLU A 2 -5.25 -7.41 24.14
N LYS A 3 -4.01 -6.96 24.03
CA LYS A 3 -3.63 -5.69 23.40
C LYS A 3 -3.99 -5.64 21.90
N TYR A 4 -3.91 -6.76 21.19
CA TYR A 4 -4.10 -6.85 19.74
C TYR A 4 -5.39 -7.62 19.38
N ASP A 5 -6.43 -7.47 20.17
CA ASP A 5 -7.75 -7.99 19.83
C ASP A 5 -8.49 -7.05 18.88
N TRP A 6 -8.20 -7.21 17.59
CA TRP A 6 -8.76 -6.41 16.52
C TRP A 6 -10.24 -6.63 16.27
N SER A 7 -10.83 -7.69 16.83
CA SER A 7 -12.25 -8.02 16.67
C SER A 7 -13.17 -6.96 17.26
N ARG A 8 -12.68 -6.22 18.24
CA ARG A 8 -13.43 -5.16 18.95
C ARG A 8 -13.57 -3.87 18.15
N LEU A 9 -12.76 -3.68 17.12
CA LEU A 9 -12.79 -2.47 16.32
C LEU A 9 -13.79 -2.60 15.18
N THR A 10 -14.48 -1.52 14.87
CA THR A 10 -15.26 -1.41 13.63
C THR A 10 -14.33 -1.36 12.41
N HIS A 11 -14.87 -1.56 11.21
CA HIS A 11 -14.10 -1.42 9.98
C HIS A 11 -13.47 -0.03 9.83
N LEU A 12 -14.21 1.02 10.20
CA LEU A 12 -13.71 2.40 10.14
C LEU A 12 -12.55 2.62 11.12
N GLN A 13 -12.64 2.06 12.33
CA GLN A 13 -11.56 2.17 13.32
C GLN A 13 -10.31 1.42 12.86
N VAL A 14 -10.46 0.22 12.28
CA VAL A 14 -9.32 -0.54 11.72
C VAL A 14 -8.70 0.22 10.56
N GLY A 15 -9.49 0.79 9.66
CA GLY A 15 -9.00 1.63 8.56
C GLY A 15 -8.21 2.83 9.07
N ARG A 16 -8.76 3.56 10.04
CA ARG A 16 -8.09 4.72 10.63
C ARG A 16 -6.80 4.35 11.38
N PHE A 17 -6.82 3.24 12.12
CA PHE A 17 -5.62 2.71 12.75
C PHE A 17 -4.54 2.40 11.71
N ALA A 18 -4.91 1.72 10.62
CA ALA A 18 -3.99 1.39 9.53
C ALA A 18 -3.32 2.63 8.94
N GLU A 19 -4.10 3.69 8.65
CA GLU A 19 -3.55 4.96 8.14
C GLU A 19 -2.52 5.57 9.10
N TYR A 20 -2.84 5.66 10.40
CA TYR A 20 -1.89 6.18 11.39
C TYR A 20 -0.66 5.29 11.54
N PHE A 21 -0.85 3.97 11.52
CA PHE A 21 0.24 3.03 11.65
C PHE A 21 1.23 3.16 10.48
N VAL A 22 0.74 3.21 9.24
CA VAL A 22 1.58 3.39 8.05
C VAL A 22 2.30 4.73 8.05
N LYS A 23 1.65 5.82 8.49
CA LYS A 23 2.29 7.13 8.64
C LYS A 23 3.47 7.07 9.61
N MET A 24 3.29 6.39 10.76
CA MET A 24 4.35 6.23 11.75
C MET A 24 5.51 5.38 11.21
N GLU A 25 5.20 4.30 10.49
CA GLU A 25 6.22 3.48 9.83
C GLU A 25 7.07 4.32 8.86
N PHE A 26 6.46 5.11 7.96
CA PHE A 26 7.21 5.99 7.09
C PHE A 26 8.04 7.03 7.87
N THR A 27 7.51 7.59 8.95
CA THR A 27 8.22 8.55 9.80
C THR A 27 9.47 7.93 10.41
N LEU A 28 9.40 6.68 10.90
CA LEU A 28 10.55 5.96 11.45
C LEU A 28 11.68 5.75 10.43
N TYR A 29 11.34 5.67 9.13
CA TYR A 29 12.31 5.59 8.04
C TYR A 29 12.74 6.96 7.50
N GLY A 30 12.38 8.05 8.20
CA GLY A 30 12.82 9.41 7.91
C GLY A 30 12.15 10.03 6.69
N PHE A 31 10.88 9.70 6.46
CA PHE A 31 10.02 10.42 5.52
C PHE A 31 9.23 11.51 6.25
N ASP A 32 9.07 12.66 5.61
CA ASP A 32 8.08 13.64 6.02
C ASP A 32 6.69 13.18 5.55
N VAL A 33 5.69 13.33 6.42
CA VAL A 33 4.30 12.90 6.13
C VAL A 33 3.38 14.11 6.07
N TYR A 34 2.63 14.24 4.99
CA TYR A 34 1.67 15.33 4.74
C TYR A 34 0.26 14.77 4.62
N GLN A 35 -0.66 15.30 5.41
CA GLN A 35 -2.07 14.90 5.35
C GLN A 35 -2.78 15.65 4.22
N ALA A 36 -3.55 14.94 3.41
CA ALA A 36 -4.53 15.57 2.52
C ALA A 36 -5.75 16.03 3.33
N GLU A 37 -6.22 17.26 3.12
CA GLU A 37 -7.43 17.74 3.77
C GLU A 37 -8.70 17.10 3.20
N VAL A 38 -8.68 16.80 1.90
CA VAL A 38 -9.81 16.20 1.19
C VAL A 38 -9.33 14.98 0.42
N ASP A 39 -9.93 13.82 0.68
CA ASP A 39 -9.69 12.57 -0.05
C ASP A 39 -10.77 12.37 -1.13
N ASP A 40 -10.65 13.06 -2.25
CA ASP A 40 -11.49 12.88 -3.43
C ASP A 40 -10.90 11.96 -4.50
N LYS A 41 -9.59 11.64 -4.39
CA LYS A 41 -8.82 10.84 -5.36
C LYS A 41 -8.34 9.50 -4.83
N GLY A 42 -8.73 9.14 -3.60
CA GLY A 42 -8.29 7.91 -2.95
C GLY A 42 -6.84 7.93 -2.47
N ILE A 43 -6.26 9.13 -2.26
CA ILE A 43 -4.94 9.34 -1.66
C ILE A 43 -5.14 9.70 -0.20
N ASP A 44 -4.70 8.81 0.70
CA ASP A 44 -4.88 9.01 2.13
C ASP A 44 -3.88 10.03 2.70
N PHE A 45 -2.65 10.04 2.18
CA PHE A 45 -1.62 11.01 2.54
C PHE A 45 -0.46 11.00 1.53
N VAL A 46 0.42 11.99 1.65
CA VAL A 46 1.63 12.11 0.82
C VAL A 46 2.85 11.98 1.72
N ILE A 47 3.88 11.30 1.25
CA ILE A 47 5.19 11.27 1.91
C ILE A 47 6.25 11.95 1.04
N ARG A 48 7.28 12.50 1.69
CA ARG A 48 8.43 13.09 1.01
C ARG A 48 9.74 12.51 1.56
N LYS A 49 10.67 12.20 0.68
CA LYS A 49 12.04 11.85 1.04
C LYS A 49 13.01 12.86 0.44
N GLY A 50 13.75 13.53 1.28
CA GLY A 50 14.65 14.61 0.83
C GLY A 50 13.90 15.85 0.35
N ARG A 51 14.40 16.51 -0.72
CA ARG A 51 13.86 17.79 -1.18
C ARG A 51 12.69 17.67 -2.16
N ASP A 52 12.70 16.65 -3.01
CA ASP A 52 11.90 16.61 -4.25
C ASP A 52 11.24 15.26 -4.56
N ARG A 53 11.40 14.25 -3.71
CA ARG A 53 10.81 12.92 -3.93
C ARG A 53 9.53 12.77 -3.13
N TYR A 54 8.41 12.83 -3.83
CA TYR A 54 7.07 12.70 -3.28
C TYR A 54 6.42 11.39 -3.72
N PHE A 55 5.70 10.77 -2.81
CA PHE A 55 4.90 9.58 -3.09
C PHE A 55 3.50 9.77 -2.51
N ASP A 56 2.50 9.51 -3.34
CA ASP A 56 1.12 9.40 -2.91
C ASP A 56 0.91 8.02 -2.26
N ILE A 57 0.20 7.97 -1.15
CA ILE A 57 -0.05 6.73 -0.43
C ILE A 57 -1.55 6.47 -0.37
N GLN A 58 -1.95 5.26 -0.80
CA GLN A 58 -3.28 4.73 -0.54
C GLN A 58 -3.19 3.53 0.38
N VAL A 59 -3.91 3.58 1.51
CA VAL A 59 -3.90 2.54 2.53
C VAL A 59 -5.14 1.66 2.39
N LYS A 60 -4.96 0.36 2.49
CA LYS A 60 -6.05 -0.60 2.67
C LYS A 60 -5.75 -1.50 3.85
N SER A 61 -6.77 -1.72 4.68
CA SER A 61 -6.69 -2.61 5.83
C SER A 61 -7.51 -3.87 5.61
N ILE A 62 -7.01 -5.00 6.09
CA ILE A 62 -7.70 -6.27 6.03
C ILE A 62 -7.52 -7.03 7.35
N ARG A 63 -8.60 -7.59 7.89
CA ARG A 63 -8.57 -8.50 9.04
C ARG A 63 -8.54 -9.95 8.56
N GLY A 64 -7.52 -10.69 9.01
CA GLY A 64 -7.27 -12.04 8.55
C GLY A 64 -6.83 -12.09 7.08
N LEU A 65 -6.94 -13.26 6.48
CA LEU A 65 -6.58 -13.51 5.08
C LEU A 65 -7.85 -13.54 4.23
N ASN A 66 -8.03 -12.55 3.39
CA ASN A 66 -9.21 -12.38 2.56
C ASN A 66 -8.86 -11.55 1.31
N TYR A 67 -9.85 -11.04 0.60
CA TYR A 67 -9.69 -10.21 -0.57
C TYR A 67 -9.77 -8.73 -0.23
N VAL A 68 -8.83 -7.95 -0.74
CA VAL A 68 -8.83 -6.49 -0.68
C VAL A 68 -8.55 -5.93 -2.07
N PHE A 69 -9.10 -4.77 -2.40
CA PHE A 69 -8.96 -4.21 -3.75
C PHE A 69 -8.75 -2.70 -3.75
N PHE A 70 -8.13 -2.23 -4.83
CA PHE A 70 -7.96 -0.83 -5.19
C PHE A 70 -8.73 -0.58 -6.49
N PRO A 71 -9.74 0.34 -6.51
CA PRO A 71 -10.43 0.69 -7.74
C PRO A 71 -9.46 1.30 -8.75
N LYS A 72 -9.42 0.78 -9.99
CA LYS A 72 -8.51 1.28 -11.03
C LYS A 72 -8.70 2.77 -11.34
N ARG A 73 -9.90 3.30 -11.17
CA ARG A 73 -10.19 4.74 -11.32
C ARG A 73 -9.45 5.65 -10.33
N CYS A 74 -9.07 5.11 -9.15
CA CYS A 74 -8.40 5.85 -8.07
C CYS A 74 -6.96 5.37 -7.86
N PHE A 75 -6.57 4.25 -8.46
CA PHE A 75 -5.26 3.66 -8.30
C PHE A 75 -4.66 3.30 -9.66
N GLU A 76 -3.99 4.26 -10.26
CA GLU A 76 -3.19 4.06 -11.47
C GLU A 76 -1.82 3.50 -11.09
N LEU A 77 -1.35 2.44 -11.80
CA LEU A 77 -0.04 1.86 -11.54
C LEU A 77 1.07 2.79 -12.01
N ARG A 78 1.67 3.52 -11.07
CA ARG A 78 2.78 4.45 -11.30
C ARG A 78 3.79 4.40 -10.16
N GLU A 79 5.03 4.77 -10.41
CA GLU A 79 6.14 4.62 -9.47
C GLU A 79 5.98 5.44 -8.18
N ASN A 80 5.30 6.58 -8.26
CA ASN A 80 5.11 7.49 -7.15
C ASN A 80 3.71 7.37 -6.49
N LEU A 81 2.91 6.34 -6.80
CA LEU A 81 1.70 5.99 -6.05
C LEU A 81 1.90 4.62 -5.41
N LEU A 82 1.95 4.60 -4.09
CA LEU A 82 2.19 3.41 -3.31
C LEU A 82 0.90 2.87 -2.69
N ALA A 83 0.64 1.59 -2.93
CA ALA A 83 -0.34 0.84 -2.17
C ALA A 83 0.29 0.43 -0.83
N ALA A 84 -0.34 0.73 0.28
CA ALA A 84 0.02 0.21 1.59
C ALA A 84 -1.10 -0.71 2.09
N VAL A 85 -0.84 -2.00 2.15
CA VAL A 85 -1.78 -2.99 2.67
C VAL A 85 -1.39 -3.37 4.09
N VAL A 86 -2.31 -3.18 5.02
CA VAL A 86 -2.12 -3.50 6.44
C VAL A 86 -2.94 -4.73 6.80
N VAL A 87 -2.26 -5.80 7.16
CA VAL A 87 -2.88 -7.09 7.52
C VAL A 87 -2.93 -7.22 9.04
N PHE A 88 -4.14 -7.39 9.56
CA PHE A 88 -4.43 -7.56 10.98
C PHE A 88 -4.72 -9.02 11.28
N MET A 89 -3.75 -9.73 11.83
CA MET A 89 -3.95 -11.08 12.33
C MET A 89 -4.33 -11.06 13.80
N PRO A 90 -5.15 -12.02 14.28
CA PRO A 90 -5.56 -12.06 15.68
C PRO A 90 -4.37 -12.09 16.64
N VAL A 91 -4.42 -11.27 17.68
CA VAL A 91 -3.43 -11.23 18.77
C VAL A 91 -1.98 -10.93 18.30
N GLN A 92 -1.83 -10.32 17.12
CA GLN A 92 -0.53 -9.94 16.56
C GLN A 92 -0.49 -8.48 16.18
N MET A 93 0.74 -7.92 16.18
CA MET A 93 1.00 -6.61 15.59
C MET A 93 0.64 -6.62 14.11
N PRO A 94 0.04 -5.57 13.55
CA PRO A 94 -0.25 -5.53 12.12
C PRO A 94 1.04 -5.57 11.28
N GLU A 95 0.96 -6.24 10.14
CA GLU A 95 2.04 -6.23 9.15
C GLU A 95 1.68 -5.31 7.99
N VAL A 96 2.66 -4.53 7.52
CA VAL A 96 2.51 -3.61 6.39
C VAL A 96 3.24 -4.13 5.17
N PHE A 97 2.57 -4.07 4.02
CA PHE A 97 3.11 -4.48 2.72
C PHE A 97 2.94 -3.35 1.69
N LEU A 98 3.93 -3.17 0.82
CA LEU A 98 3.93 -2.18 -0.26
C LEU A 98 3.99 -2.87 -1.63
N PRO A 99 2.90 -3.45 -2.13
CA PRO A 99 2.88 -4.21 -3.38
C PRO A 99 2.79 -3.36 -4.65
N SER A 100 2.59 -2.07 -4.56
CA SER A 100 2.38 -1.03 -5.59
C SER A 100 2.36 -1.48 -7.07
N LEU A 101 3.51 -1.85 -7.64
CA LEU A 101 3.64 -2.26 -9.04
C LEU A 101 3.50 -3.77 -9.28
N ALA A 102 3.18 -4.56 -8.23
CA ALA A 102 3.02 -6.01 -8.38
C ALA A 102 1.91 -6.39 -9.37
N TRP A 103 0.88 -5.56 -9.49
CA TRP A 103 -0.22 -5.76 -10.45
C TRP A 103 0.14 -5.53 -11.92
N GLN A 104 1.35 -5.06 -12.24
CA GLN A 104 1.85 -5.04 -13.62
C GLN A 104 2.01 -6.47 -14.19
N ASN A 105 2.23 -7.44 -13.31
CA ASN A 105 2.31 -8.86 -13.65
C ASN A 105 1.26 -9.66 -12.87
N PRO A 106 -0.02 -9.63 -13.28
CA PRO A 106 -1.11 -10.29 -12.56
C PRO A 106 -0.89 -11.80 -12.41
N ASN A 107 -1.32 -12.33 -11.27
CA ASN A 107 -1.23 -13.74 -10.92
C ASN A 107 -2.35 -14.12 -9.93
N ALA A 108 -2.27 -15.29 -9.30
CA ALA A 108 -3.29 -15.75 -8.35
C ALA A 108 -3.37 -14.91 -7.07
N LEU A 109 -2.28 -14.22 -6.68
CA LEU A 109 -2.23 -13.31 -5.54
C LEU A 109 -2.62 -11.89 -5.96
N PHE A 110 -2.02 -11.38 -7.04
CA PHE A 110 -2.24 -10.03 -7.58
C PHE A 110 -3.16 -10.11 -8.78
N VAL A 111 -4.45 -9.86 -8.57
CA VAL A 111 -5.49 -10.05 -9.57
C VAL A 111 -5.82 -8.72 -10.27
N SER A 112 -5.96 -8.76 -11.59
CA SER A 112 -6.51 -7.67 -12.38
C SER A 112 -7.92 -8.04 -12.84
N ARG A 113 -8.93 -7.20 -12.55
CA ARG A 113 -10.31 -7.39 -12.96
C ARG A 113 -10.81 -6.18 -13.71
N ASP A 114 -11.28 -6.37 -14.93
CA ASP A 114 -11.68 -5.28 -15.82
C ASP A 114 -13.18 -5.21 -16.09
N TYR A 115 -13.99 -6.10 -15.55
CA TYR A 115 -15.47 -6.08 -15.59
C TYR A 115 -16.05 -5.28 -16.77
N GLY A 116 -16.01 -5.88 -17.99
CA GLY A 116 -16.32 -5.14 -19.21
C GLY A 116 -17.78 -5.23 -19.70
N LEU A 117 -18.67 -5.94 -19.00
CA LEU A 117 -20.06 -6.09 -19.44
C LEU A 117 -20.95 -4.97 -18.89
N PRO A 118 -21.82 -4.36 -19.73
CA PRO A 118 -22.72 -3.27 -19.30
C PRO A 118 -23.64 -3.61 -18.12
N THR A 119 -23.89 -4.91 -17.91
CA THR A 119 -24.76 -5.43 -16.84
C THR A 119 -24.04 -5.64 -15.52
N GLN A 120 -22.71 -5.54 -15.48
CA GLN A 120 -21.92 -5.77 -14.28
C GLN A 120 -21.92 -4.52 -13.39
N LYS A 121 -22.31 -4.71 -12.13
CA LYS A 121 -22.27 -3.63 -11.10
C LYS A 121 -20.84 -3.37 -10.58
N SER A 122 -19.96 -4.35 -10.67
CA SER A 122 -18.56 -4.24 -10.23
C SER A 122 -17.75 -3.39 -11.20
N LYS A 123 -16.85 -2.57 -10.64
CA LYS A 123 -15.97 -1.68 -11.40
C LYS A 123 -14.57 -2.26 -11.50
N PRO A 124 -13.77 -1.88 -12.52
CA PRO A 124 -12.39 -2.35 -12.66
C PRO A 124 -11.56 -2.13 -11.41
N GLU A 125 -10.77 -3.15 -11.03
CA GLU A 125 -10.02 -3.15 -9.78
C GLU A 125 -8.72 -3.95 -9.88
N TRP A 126 -7.75 -3.55 -9.03
CA TRP A 126 -6.56 -4.31 -8.69
C TRP A 126 -6.85 -5.04 -7.38
N GLY A 127 -6.87 -6.37 -7.42
CA GLY A 127 -7.19 -7.20 -6.27
C GLY A 127 -5.94 -7.82 -5.64
N LEU A 128 -5.95 -7.94 -4.32
CA LEU A 128 -5.03 -8.76 -3.56
C LEU A 128 -5.82 -9.89 -2.91
N ASN A 129 -5.60 -11.13 -3.37
CA ASN A 129 -6.36 -12.30 -2.97
C ASN A 129 -5.56 -13.15 -1.99
N LEU A 130 -5.67 -12.81 -0.68
CA LEU A 130 -4.90 -13.44 0.38
C LEU A 130 -5.51 -14.74 0.88
N SER A 131 -4.66 -15.74 1.07
CA SER A 131 -4.97 -17.03 1.68
C SER A 131 -3.75 -17.57 2.41
N GLN A 132 -3.93 -18.59 3.24
CA GLN A 132 -2.78 -19.27 3.89
C GLN A 132 -1.77 -19.82 2.89
N ARG A 133 -2.22 -20.22 1.69
CA ARG A 133 -1.35 -20.83 0.67
C ARG A 133 -0.42 -19.84 -0.01
N ASN A 134 -0.80 -18.55 -0.04
CA ASN A 134 -0.06 -17.53 -0.79
C ASN A 134 0.45 -16.37 0.08
N TYR A 135 0.18 -16.38 1.37
CA TYR A 135 0.59 -15.30 2.27
C TYR A 135 2.11 -15.06 2.26
N GLU A 136 2.90 -16.14 2.24
CA GLU A 136 4.36 -16.04 2.19
C GLU A 136 4.88 -15.33 0.94
N LEU A 137 4.12 -15.32 -0.16
CA LEU A 137 4.48 -14.58 -1.37
C LEU A 137 4.47 -13.06 -1.16
N LEU A 138 3.78 -12.56 -0.12
CA LEU A 138 3.85 -11.16 0.27
C LEU A 138 5.17 -10.76 0.94
N ALA A 139 5.99 -11.70 1.39
CA ALA A 139 7.22 -11.41 2.12
C ALA A 139 8.19 -10.48 1.35
N GLU A 140 8.19 -10.54 0.02
CA GLU A 140 8.98 -9.64 -0.83
C GLU A 140 8.48 -8.19 -0.79
N TYR A 141 7.22 -7.99 -0.43
CA TYR A 141 6.55 -6.68 -0.37
C TYR A 141 6.48 -6.12 1.05
N ARG A 142 7.10 -6.75 2.04
CA ARG A 142 7.17 -6.22 3.40
C ARG A 142 7.70 -4.80 3.41
N PHE A 143 7.12 -3.97 4.27
CA PHE A 143 7.43 -2.54 4.37
C PHE A 143 8.94 -2.29 4.47
N GLU A 144 9.64 -2.99 5.36
CA GLU A 144 11.07 -2.80 5.64
C GLU A 144 11.96 -3.07 4.42
N ARG A 145 11.52 -3.94 3.52
CA ARG A 145 12.23 -4.23 2.28
C ARG A 145 11.96 -3.17 1.23
N ARG A 146 10.69 -2.79 1.06
CA ARG A 146 10.25 -1.91 -0.03
C ARG A 146 10.52 -0.45 0.22
N VAL A 147 10.40 0.02 1.47
CA VAL A 147 10.64 1.41 1.85
C VAL A 147 12.07 1.85 1.52
N ARG A 148 13.04 0.92 1.60
CA ARG A 148 14.44 1.20 1.24
C ARG A 148 14.60 1.53 -0.24
N LEU A 149 13.82 0.90 -1.13
CA LEU A 149 13.81 1.21 -2.56
C LEU A 149 13.31 2.64 -2.82
N CYS A 150 12.36 3.11 -2.01
CA CYS A 150 11.92 4.50 -2.06
C CYS A 150 12.99 5.49 -1.57
N SER A 151 14.01 5.01 -0.85
CA SER A 151 15.09 5.84 -0.30
C SER A 151 16.33 5.93 -1.20
N VAL A 152 16.52 4.99 -2.12
CA VAL A 152 17.69 4.96 -3.02
C VAL A 152 17.54 6.02 -4.10
N ASN A 153 18.48 6.95 -4.17
CA ASN A 153 18.60 7.86 -5.30
C ASN A 153 18.95 7.05 -6.55
N THR A 154 18.08 7.05 -7.54
CA THR A 154 18.46 6.73 -8.92
C THR A 154 19.17 7.94 -9.54
N SER A 155 20.25 8.40 -8.93
CA SER A 155 21.20 9.28 -9.60
C SER A 155 22.07 8.42 -10.53
N LYS A 156 21.51 7.98 -11.63
CA LYS A 156 22.27 7.65 -12.84
C LYS A 156 22.15 8.86 -13.76
N SER A 157 23.14 9.74 -13.68
CA SER A 157 23.74 10.51 -14.76
C SER A 157 24.43 11.76 -14.21
N ASP A 158 25.56 11.59 -13.53
CA ASP A 158 26.61 12.59 -13.69
C ASP A 158 27.75 11.89 -14.40
N GLY A 159 27.61 11.89 -15.73
CA GLY A 159 28.70 11.63 -16.64
C GLY A 159 29.76 12.69 -16.41
N LEU A 160 30.95 12.23 -16.20
CA LEU A 160 32.20 12.97 -16.31
C LEU A 160 32.12 14.02 -17.41
N ILE A 161 32.35 15.28 -17.07
CA ILE A 161 33.02 16.23 -17.96
C ILE A 161 34.32 16.59 -17.22
N GLU A 162 35.39 15.87 -17.56
CA GLU A 162 36.74 16.38 -17.44
C GLU A 162 36.91 17.52 -18.43
N ILE A 163 37.30 18.68 -17.92
CA ILE A 163 38.23 19.60 -18.58
C ILE A 163 39.16 20.16 -17.51
#